data_5bdc9ac14bef388e09f05173510ac14a
#
_entry.id   5bdc9ac14bef388e09f05173510ac14a
#
_cell.length_a   1.000
_cell.length_b   1.000
_cell.length_c   1.000
_cell.angle_alpha   90.00
_cell.angle_beta   90.00
_cell.angle_gamma   90.00
#
_symmetry.space_group_name_H-M   'P 1'
#
loop_
_entity.id
_entity.type
_entity.pdbx_description
1 polymer ?
#
loop_
_entity_poly.entity_id
_entity_poly.type
_entity_poly.pdbx_seq_one_letter_code
_entity_poly.pdbx_strand_id
1 'polypeptide(L)'
;MFNAGTLTFREFVMREPLPLATIQQAVLEFLQGREDAVVFGAQAVNAYVDEPRMTQDIDLLSPRTQHLAQELRDYLSQRFHVAVRVRQVAQGRGYRLFPVRKSGNRHLVDVRLIEKLPLAQRIGDVLVMAPAELIARKVMAYHQRRGQPKSGTDWRDLALLLLKFPDLKRAPGPVTDCLQAAGADPAV
;
A
#
# COMPACT_ATOMS: atom_id res chain seq x y z
N MET A 1 -4.74 -5.29 12.05
CA MET A 1 -3.36 -5.05 12.56
C MET A 1 -2.38 -5.08 11.41
N PHE A 2 -1.53 -4.08 11.26
CA PHE A 2 -0.52 -4.10 10.18
C PHE A 2 0.51 -5.20 10.41
N ASN A 3 0.84 -5.98 9.38
CA ASN A 3 1.83 -7.05 9.46
C ASN A 3 3.25 -6.51 9.20
N ALA A 4 3.64 -5.48 9.95
CA ALA A 4 4.94 -4.82 9.78
C ALA A 4 6.11 -5.52 10.51
N GLY A 5 5.82 -6.47 11.39
CA GLY A 5 6.84 -7.15 12.20
C GLY A 5 7.35 -8.49 11.67
N THR A 6 6.86 -8.96 10.51
CA THR A 6 7.24 -10.29 9.98
C THR A 6 8.49 -10.20 9.11
N LEU A 7 9.54 -10.91 9.53
CA LEU A 7 10.76 -11.05 8.72
C LEU A 7 10.52 -11.95 7.51
N THR A 8 11.14 -11.62 6.38
CA THR A 8 11.23 -12.55 5.25
C THR A 8 12.24 -13.65 5.58
N PHE A 9 12.11 -14.81 4.93
CA PHE A 9 13.10 -15.89 5.06
C PHE A 9 14.51 -15.39 4.75
N ARG A 10 14.68 -14.55 3.73
CA ARG A 10 15.97 -13.95 3.38
C ARG A 10 16.53 -13.08 4.50
N GLU A 11 15.73 -12.20 5.10
CA GLU A 11 16.15 -11.34 6.21
C GLU A 11 16.54 -12.15 7.44
N PHE A 12 15.78 -13.22 7.72
CA PHE A 12 16.09 -14.15 8.80
C PHE A 12 17.42 -14.88 8.58
N VAL A 13 17.61 -15.46 7.38
CA VAL A 13 18.82 -16.24 7.05
C VAL A 13 20.04 -15.35 6.89
N MET A 14 19.89 -14.18 6.23
CA MET A 14 21.01 -13.28 5.93
C MET A 14 21.35 -12.36 7.11
N ARG A 15 20.59 -12.40 8.20
CA ARG A 15 20.76 -11.51 9.39
C ARG A 15 20.92 -10.06 8.98
N GLU A 16 20.01 -9.55 8.14
CA GLU A 16 20.04 -8.18 7.67
C GLU A 16 20.00 -7.21 8.88
N PRO A 17 20.94 -6.28 9.01
CA PRO A 17 21.00 -5.36 10.15
C PRO A 17 19.79 -4.43 10.23
N LEU A 18 19.10 -4.21 9.09
CA LEU A 18 17.86 -3.41 9.03
C LEU A 18 16.82 -4.20 8.20
N PRO A 19 15.98 -5.03 8.85
CA PRO A 19 14.92 -5.78 8.19
C PRO A 19 13.87 -4.88 7.55
N LEU A 20 13.28 -5.33 6.45
CA LEU A 20 12.20 -4.61 5.76
C LEU A 20 11.01 -4.33 6.70
N ALA A 21 10.66 -5.28 7.56
CA ALA A 21 9.59 -5.13 8.54
C ALA A 21 9.81 -3.94 9.49
N THR A 22 11.05 -3.72 9.93
CA THR A 22 11.41 -2.57 10.78
C THR A 22 11.23 -1.24 10.05
N ILE A 23 11.60 -1.21 8.77
CA ILE A 23 11.40 -0.01 7.94
C ILE A 23 9.90 0.24 7.71
N GLN A 24 9.14 -0.81 7.39
CA GLN A 24 7.69 -0.71 7.20
C GLN A 24 6.98 -0.24 8.46
N GLN A 25 7.37 -0.74 9.63
CA GLN A 25 6.86 -0.26 10.90
C GLN A 25 7.12 1.24 11.08
N ALA A 26 8.34 1.70 10.81
CA ALA A 26 8.68 3.12 10.91
C ALA A 26 7.89 3.99 9.92
N VAL A 27 7.63 3.51 8.70
CA VAL A 27 6.76 4.21 7.75
C VAL A 27 5.34 4.35 8.30
N LEU A 28 4.78 3.30 8.90
CA LEU A 28 3.44 3.35 9.49
C LEU A 28 3.40 4.29 10.71
N GLU A 29 4.44 4.30 11.55
CA GLU A 29 4.56 5.26 12.65
C GLU A 29 4.64 6.71 12.15
N PHE A 30 5.40 6.98 11.08
CA PHE A 30 5.45 8.30 10.44
C PHE A 30 4.08 8.75 9.91
N LEU A 31 3.22 7.82 9.52
CA LEU A 31 1.89 8.12 9.00
C LEU A 31 0.83 8.35 10.09
N GLN A 32 1.12 8.04 11.35
CA GLN A 32 0.17 8.27 12.45
C GLN A 32 -0.19 9.75 12.59
N GLY A 33 -1.47 10.03 12.80
CA GLY A 33 -2.01 11.38 12.93
C GLY A 33 -2.07 12.19 11.63
N ARG A 34 -1.51 11.69 10.52
CA ARG A 34 -1.50 12.44 9.25
C ARG A 34 -2.87 12.40 8.55
N GLU A 35 -3.18 13.51 7.86
CA GLU A 35 -4.41 13.69 7.09
C GLU A 35 -4.14 13.80 5.57
N ASP A 36 -2.87 13.81 5.16
CA ASP A 36 -2.44 14.05 3.78
C ASP A 36 -1.97 12.79 3.05
N ALA A 37 -2.12 11.62 3.67
CA ALA A 37 -1.72 10.34 3.09
C ALA A 37 -2.68 9.21 3.47
N VAL A 38 -3.03 8.37 2.50
CA VAL A 38 -3.85 7.17 2.68
C VAL A 38 -3.08 5.94 2.25
N VAL A 39 -2.99 4.95 3.12
CA VAL A 39 -2.42 3.63 2.80
C VAL A 39 -3.42 2.87 1.93
N PHE A 40 -2.93 2.32 0.81
CA PHE A 40 -3.72 1.43 -0.05
C PHE A 40 -2.93 0.17 -0.44
N GLY A 41 -3.39 -0.60 -1.41
CA GLY A 41 -2.67 -1.79 -1.85
C GLY A 41 -2.66 -2.93 -0.83
N ALA A 42 -1.56 -3.66 -0.76
CA ALA A 42 -1.47 -4.86 0.06
C ALA A 42 -1.45 -4.57 1.57
N GLN A 43 -0.79 -3.49 1.99
CA GLN A 43 -0.78 -3.12 3.42
C GLN A 43 -2.15 -2.68 3.92
N ALA A 44 -2.96 -2.03 3.06
CA ALA A 44 -4.34 -1.72 3.41
C ALA A 44 -5.18 -3.00 3.58
N VAL A 45 -5.00 -4.01 2.71
CA VAL A 45 -5.65 -5.31 2.89
C VAL A 45 -5.25 -5.93 4.23
N ASN A 46 -3.95 -5.98 4.52
CA ASN A 46 -3.41 -6.52 5.76
C ASN A 46 -3.99 -5.85 7.03
N ALA A 47 -4.36 -4.57 6.93
CA ALA A 47 -4.95 -3.86 8.06
C ALA A 47 -6.38 -4.35 8.41
N TYR A 48 -7.08 -4.95 7.45
CA TYR A 48 -8.47 -5.41 7.63
C TYR A 48 -8.61 -6.90 7.89
N VAL A 49 -7.67 -7.72 7.39
CA VAL A 49 -7.82 -9.18 7.41
C VAL A 49 -7.06 -9.83 8.56
N ASP A 50 -7.55 -10.98 9.00
CA ASP A 50 -6.94 -11.75 10.08
C ASP A 50 -5.74 -12.58 9.61
N GLU A 51 -5.62 -12.82 8.29
CA GLU A 51 -4.52 -13.54 7.65
C GLU A 51 -3.68 -12.61 6.76
N PRO A 52 -2.87 -11.71 7.36
CA PRO A 52 -2.04 -10.80 6.59
C PRO A 52 -0.97 -11.56 5.79
N ARG A 53 -0.56 -11.00 4.66
CA ARG A 53 0.56 -11.52 3.88
C ARG A 53 1.74 -10.57 3.89
N MET A 54 2.92 -11.12 3.64
CA MET A 54 4.10 -10.30 3.44
C MET A 54 3.93 -9.41 2.20
N THR A 55 4.34 -8.16 2.33
CA THR A 55 4.42 -7.19 1.25
C THR A 55 5.83 -6.63 1.18
N GLN A 56 6.25 -6.20 0.01
CA GLN A 56 7.61 -5.67 -0.19
C GLN A 56 7.66 -4.15 -0.03
N ASP A 57 6.53 -3.48 -0.19
CA ASP A 57 6.39 -2.03 -0.23
C ASP A 57 5.12 -1.58 0.47
N ILE A 58 5.07 -0.30 0.77
CA ILE A 58 3.88 0.40 1.23
C ILE A 58 3.43 1.33 0.12
N ASP A 59 2.20 1.13 -0.35
CA ASP A 59 1.55 1.99 -1.33
C ASP A 59 0.81 3.13 -0.62
N LEU A 60 1.07 4.38 -1.02
CA LEU A 60 0.46 5.59 -0.47
C LEU A 60 -0.19 6.44 -1.56
N LEU A 61 -1.37 6.99 -1.28
CA LEU A 61 -2.01 8.06 -2.04
C LEU A 61 -1.84 9.38 -1.30
N SER A 62 -1.44 10.44 -2.00
CA SER A 62 -1.33 11.78 -1.41
C SER A 62 -1.50 12.86 -2.47
N PRO A 63 -2.16 13.99 -2.16
CA PRO A 63 -2.13 15.18 -3.02
C PRO A 63 -0.78 15.91 -2.96
N ARG A 64 0.08 15.59 -1.97
CA ARG A 64 1.38 16.24 -1.73
C ARG A 64 2.54 15.26 -1.93
N THR A 65 2.50 14.48 -3.01
CA THR A 65 3.42 13.34 -3.22
C THR A 65 4.90 13.69 -3.06
N GLN A 66 5.35 14.81 -3.62
CA GLN A 66 6.75 15.23 -3.55
C GLN A 66 7.18 15.56 -2.11
N HIS A 67 6.39 16.38 -1.41
CA HIS A 67 6.69 16.76 -0.03
C HIS A 67 6.66 15.53 0.89
N LEU A 68 5.61 14.72 0.79
CA LEU A 68 5.50 13.49 1.57
C LEU A 68 6.69 12.54 1.35
N ALA A 69 7.12 12.38 0.10
CA ALA A 69 8.26 11.53 -0.22
C ALA A 69 9.58 12.08 0.36
N GLN A 70 9.76 13.41 0.37
CA GLN A 70 10.94 14.06 0.95
C GLN A 70 10.94 13.95 2.48
N GLU A 71 9.82 14.28 3.13
CA GLU A 71 9.67 14.17 4.58
C GLU A 71 9.92 12.74 5.05
N LEU A 72 9.34 11.76 4.36
CA LEU A 72 9.53 10.34 4.68
C LEU A 72 10.99 9.87 4.44
N ARG A 73 11.64 10.34 3.38
CA ARG A 73 13.07 10.10 3.16
C ARG A 73 13.91 10.59 4.34
N ASP A 74 13.67 11.83 4.75
CA ASP A 74 14.45 12.48 5.83
C ASP A 74 14.20 11.77 7.15
N TYR A 75 12.96 11.45 7.46
CA TYR A 75 12.59 10.66 8.64
C TYR A 75 13.30 9.30 8.69
N LEU A 76 13.24 8.52 7.60
CA LEU A 76 13.88 7.19 7.54
C LEU A 76 15.40 7.29 7.60
N SER A 77 15.97 8.31 6.93
CA SER A 77 17.42 8.52 6.94
C SER A 77 17.94 8.89 8.33
N GLN A 78 17.23 9.75 9.04
CA GLN A 78 17.59 10.15 10.42
C GLN A 78 17.41 8.99 11.39
N ARG A 79 16.27 8.29 11.32
CA ARG A 79 15.94 7.21 12.26
C ARG A 79 16.88 6.02 12.19
N PHE A 80 17.31 5.66 10.99
CA PHE A 80 18.11 4.44 10.76
C PHE A 80 19.56 4.71 10.36
N HIS A 81 19.96 5.97 10.23
CA HIS A 81 21.28 6.38 9.74
C HIS A 81 21.65 5.73 8.40
N VAL A 82 20.66 5.61 7.49
CA VAL A 82 20.81 5.03 6.16
C VAL A 82 20.50 6.05 5.07
N ALA A 83 21.17 5.94 3.95
CA ALA A 83 20.84 6.75 2.79
C ALA A 83 19.57 6.21 2.12
N VAL A 84 18.57 7.08 1.95
CA VAL A 84 17.33 6.79 1.21
C VAL A 84 17.28 7.69 -0.03
N ARG A 85 17.04 7.08 -1.19
CA ARG A 85 16.91 7.79 -2.46
C ARG A 85 15.46 7.88 -2.87
N VAL A 86 15.03 9.07 -3.28
CA VAL A 86 13.73 9.33 -3.90
C VAL A 86 13.88 9.35 -5.41
N ARG A 87 13.01 8.65 -6.12
CA ARG A 87 12.91 8.70 -7.59
C ARG A 87 11.50 9.12 -7.98
N GLN A 88 11.41 10.09 -8.87
CA GLN A 88 10.18 10.44 -9.54
C GLN A 88 9.80 9.35 -10.54
N VAL A 89 8.52 8.99 -10.62
CA VAL A 89 7.97 7.99 -11.53
C VAL A 89 6.66 8.49 -12.15
N ALA A 90 6.18 7.79 -13.16
CA ALA A 90 4.90 8.10 -13.82
C ALA A 90 4.80 9.57 -14.29
N GLN A 91 5.86 10.09 -14.92
CA GLN A 91 5.91 11.46 -15.45
C GLN A 91 5.56 12.55 -14.41
N GLY A 92 6.04 12.37 -13.18
CA GLY A 92 5.79 13.32 -12.09
C GLY A 92 4.57 13.01 -11.22
N ARG A 93 3.78 12.01 -11.58
CA ARG A 93 2.58 11.62 -10.81
C ARG A 93 2.85 10.65 -9.67
N GLY A 94 4.12 10.39 -9.35
CA GLY A 94 4.47 9.53 -8.23
C GLY A 94 5.94 9.61 -7.87
N TYR A 95 6.26 9.11 -6.68
CA TYR A 95 7.61 9.03 -6.14
C TYR A 95 7.83 7.69 -5.47
N ARG A 96 9.00 7.10 -5.67
CA ARG A 96 9.41 5.86 -5.00
C ARG A 96 10.64 6.09 -4.14
N LEU A 97 10.59 5.52 -2.95
CA LEU A 97 11.70 5.56 -2.00
C LEU A 97 12.46 4.23 -2.06
N PHE A 98 13.78 4.33 -2.17
CA PHE A 98 14.69 3.19 -2.23
C PHE A 98 15.77 3.30 -1.15
N PRO A 99 16.09 2.22 -0.42
CA PRO A 99 17.28 2.19 0.41
C PRO A 99 18.49 2.16 -0.53
N VAL A 100 19.53 2.90 -0.20
CA VAL A 100 20.79 2.81 -0.93
C VAL A 100 21.55 1.59 -0.41
N ARG A 101 21.47 0.49 -1.13
CA ARG A 101 22.16 -0.78 -0.83
C ARG A 101 23.11 -1.15 -1.96
N LYS A 102 24.14 -1.95 -1.65
CA LYS A 102 25.10 -2.49 -2.63
C LYS A 102 24.47 -3.46 -3.63
N SER A 103 23.37 -4.12 -3.27
CA SER A 103 22.65 -5.05 -4.14
C SER A 103 21.14 -4.93 -3.94
N GLY A 104 20.38 -4.92 -5.05
CA GLY A 104 18.93 -4.94 -5.07
C GLY A 104 18.30 -3.54 -5.06
N ASN A 105 17.41 -3.29 -6.05
CA ASN A 105 16.68 -2.02 -6.22
C ASN A 105 15.21 -2.15 -5.82
N ARG A 106 14.92 -2.74 -4.65
CA ARG A 106 13.53 -2.79 -4.17
C ARG A 106 13.15 -1.46 -3.57
N HIS A 107 12.04 -0.88 -4.03
CA HIS A 107 11.48 0.29 -3.36
C HIS A 107 10.77 -0.12 -2.06
N LEU A 108 10.81 0.78 -1.11
CA LEU A 108 10.19 0.63 0.22
C LEU A 108 8.79 1.19 0.22
N VAL A 109 8.60 2.29 -0.50
CA VAL A 109 7.35 3.05 -0.54
C VAL A 109 7.10 3.54 -1.97
N ASP A 110 5.86 3.43 -2.42
CA ASP A 110 5.34 3.99 -3.67
C ASP A 110 4.28 5.04 -3.34
N VAL A 111 4.61 6.32 -3.53
CA VAL A 111 3.69 7.45 -3.28
C VAL A 111 3.09 7.89 -4.60
N ARG A 112 1.78 7.81 -4.74
CA ARG A 112 1.06 8.18 -5.98
C ARG A 112 0.21 9.41 -5.77
N LEU A 113 0.21 10.26 -6.78
CA LEU A 113 -0.59 11.47 -6.80
C LEU A 113 -2.07 11.13 -6.93
N ILE A 114 -2.86 11.81 -6.10
CA ILE A 114 -4.30 11.87 -6.22
C ILE A 114 -4.74 13.29 -5.89
N GLU A 115 -5.71 13.83 -6.62
CA GLU A 115 -6.21 15.21 -6.37
C GLU A 115 -6.98 15.30 -5.06
N LYS A 116 -7.83 14.30 -4.80
CA LYS A 116 -8.63 14.19 -3.58
C LYS A 116 -8.42 12.81 -2.97
N LEU A 117 -8.17 12.77 -1.67
CA LEU A 117 -8.03 11.51 -0.96
C LEU A 117 -9.34 10.71 -1.05
N PRO A 118 -9.24 9.38 -1.26
CA PRO A 118 -10.38 8.48 -1.25
C PRO A 118 -10.98 8.37 0.15
N LEU A 119 -12.16 7.78 0.25
CA LEU A 119 -12.72 7.40 1.54
C LEU A 119 -11.73 6.51 2.29
N ALA A 120 -11.49 6.84 3.55
CA ALA A 120 -10.52 6.15 4.40
C ALA A 120 -11.05 5.98 5.81
N GLN A 121 -10.51 4.97 6.52
CA GLN A 121 -10.77 4.71 7.93
C GLN A 121 -9.47 4.81 8.71
N ARG A 122 -9.51 5.26 9.97
CA ARG A 122 -8.33 5.22 10.84
C ARG A 122 -8.17 3.84 11.49
N ILE A 123 -7.01 3.26 11.27
CA ILE A 123 -6.62 1.99 11.88
C ILE A 123 -5.24 2.21 12.50
N GLY A 124 -5.12 2.08 13.82
CA GLY A 124 -3.87 2.40 14.54
C GLY A 124 -3.38 3.83 14.26
N ASP A 125 -4.32 4.77 14.20
CA ASP A 125 -4.10 6.20 13.89
C ASP A 125 -3.55 6.52 12.49
N VAL A 126 -3.55 5.54 11.56
CA VAL A 126 -3.18 5.69 10.15
C VAL A 126 -4.42 5.69 9.28
N LEU A 127 -4.48 6.57 8.28
CA LEU A 127 -5.56 6.55 7.28
C LEU A 127 -5.35 5.38 6.31
N VAL A 128 -6.29 4.47 6.28
CA VAL A 128 -6.34 3.29 5.42
C VAL A 128 -7.54 3.41 4.48
N MET A 129 -7.35 3.14 3.20
CA MET A 129 -8.43 3.17 2.21
C MET A 129 -9.63 2.34 2.67
N ALA A 130 -10.84 2.89 2.58
CA ALA A 130 -12.07 2.22 2.98
C ALA A 130 -12.28 0.89 2.22
N PRO A 131 -12.90 -0.11 2.85
CA PRO A 131 -13.01 -1.46 2.26
C PRO A 131 -13.67 -1.50 0.88
N ALA A 132 -14.73 -0.73 0.65
CA ALA A 132 -15.42 -0.70 -0.65
C ALA A 132 -14.51 -0.17 -1.77
N GLU A 133 -13.80 0.92 -1.53
CA GLU A 133 -12.84 1.52 -2.46
C GLU A 133 -11.66 0.57 -2.72
N LEU A 134 -11.16 -0.08 -1.66
CA LEU A 134 -10.07 -1.04 -1.76
C LEU A 134 -10.46 -2.27 -2.57
N ILE A 135 -11.67 -2.81 -2.37
CA ILE A 135 -12.23 -3.93 -3.14
C ILE A 135 -12.35 -3.51 -4.60
N ALA A 136 -12.95 -2.35 -4.91
CA ALA A 136 -13.10 -1.88 -6.28
C ALA A 136 -11.74 -1.79 -7.00
N ARG A 137 -10.72 -1.21 -6.36
CA ARG A 137 -9.36 -1.16 -6.92
C ARG A 137 -8.72 -2.53 -7.12
N LYS A 138 -8.99 -3.49 -6.23
CA LYS A 138 -8.51 -4.87 -6.38
C LYS A 138 -9.23 -5.61 -7.51
N VAL A 139 -10.52 -5.40 -7.70
CA VAL A 139 -11.28 -5.94 -8.84
C VAL A 139 -10.68 -5.45 -10.16
N MET A 140 -10.48 -4.14 -10.30
CA MET A 140 -9.85 -3.55 -11.49
C MET A 140 -8.44 -4.12 -11.72
N ALA A 141 -7.63 -4.20 -10.67
CA ALA A 141 -6.27 -4.74 -10.77
C ALA A 141 -6.25 -6.21 -11.18
N TYR A 142 -7.15 -7.02 -10.61
CA TYR A 142 -7.31 -8.42 -10.98
C TYR A 142 -7.73 -8.56 -12.46
N HIS A 143 -8.71 -7.77 -12.90
CA HIS A 143 -9.16 -7.78 -14.28
C HIS A 143 -8.03 -7.43 -15.26
N GLN A 144 -7.30 -6.34 -14.99
CA GLN A 144 -6.18 -5.89 -15.83
C GLN A 144 -5.01 -6.87 -15.89
N ARG A 145 -4.82 -7.68 -14.82
CA ARG A 145 -3.71 -8.63 -14.70
C ARG A 145 -4.11 -10.08 -14.95
N ARG A 146 -5.30 -10.33 -15.51
CA ARG A 146 -5.74 -11.69 -15.85
C ARG A 146 -4.66 -12.43 -16.61
N GLY A 147 -4.39 -13.68 -16.24
CA GLY A 147 -3.35 -14.50 -16.85
C GLY A 147 -1.90 -14.20 -16.42
N GLN A 148 -1.68 -13.20 -15.58
CA GLN A 148 -0.35 -12.90 -15.03
C GLN A 148 -0.21 -13.49 -13.60
N PRO A 149 1.01 -13.88 -13.17
CA PRO A 149 1.22 -14.44 -11.83
C PRO A 149 0.71 -13.55 -10.68
N LYS A 150 0.75 -12.23 -10.87
CA LYS A 150 0.31 -11.26 -9.86
C LYS A 150 -1.23 -11.26 -9.65
N SER A 151 -2.01 -11.76 -10.62
CA SER A 151 -3.46 -11.87 -10.48
C SER A 151 -3.87 -12.82 -9.34
N GLY A 152 -3.07 -13.85 -9.04
CA GLY A 152 -3.31 -14.74 -7.91
C GLY A 152 -3.29 -14.05 -6.56
N THR A 153 -2.40 -13.06 -6.37
CA THR A 153 -2.35 -12.26 -5.14
C THR A 153 -3.51 -11.27 -5.05
N ASP A 154 -3.93 -10.68 -6.19
CA ASP A 154 -5.11 -9.81 -6.22
C ASP A 154 -6.39 -10.61 -5.93
N TRP A 155 -6.51 -11.82 -6.45
CA TRP A 155 -7.61 -12.74 -6.14
C TRP A 155 -7.67 -13.11 -4.65
N ARG A 156 -6.53 -13.50 -4.05
CA ARG A 156 -6.46 -13.80 -2.62
C ARG A 156 -6.90 -12.61 -1.77
N ASP A 157 -6.37 -11.42 -2.08
CA ASP A 157 -6.69 -10.20 -1.36
C ASP A 157 -8.20 -9.88 -1.46
N LEU A 158 -8.81 -10.06 -2.63
CA LEU A 158 -10.25 -9.92 -2.86
C LEU A 158 -11.06 -10.92 -2.05
N ALA A 159 -10.68 -12.20 -2.08
CA ALA A 159 -11.39 -13.25 -1.37
C ALA A 159 -11.43 -12.95 0.14
N LEU A 160 -10.31 -12.56 0.73
CA LEU A 160 -10.22 -12.24 2.16
C LEU A 160 -11.04 -10.99 2.52
N LEU A 161 -10.97 -9.93 1.71
CA LEU A 161 -11.79 -8.73 1.93
C LEU A 161 -13.28 -9.04 1.85
N LEU A 162 -13.71 -9.83 0.87
CA LEU A 162 -15.11 -10.21 0.70
C LEU A 162 -15.61 -11.20 1.79
N LEU A 163 -14.73 -12.00 2.38
CA LEU A 163 -15.05 -12.80 3.56
C LEU A 163 -15.21 -11.91 4.80
N LYS A 164 -14.34 -10.91 4.96
CA LYS A 164 -14.38 -9.98 6.11
C LYS A 164 -15.57 -9.01 6.04
N PHE A 165 -15.95 -8.60 4.82
CA PHE A 165 -17.04 -7.64 4.56
C PHE A 165 -18.10 -8.24 3.63
N PRO A 166 -18.91 -9.20 4.11
CA PRO A 166 -19.86 -9.93 3.27
C PRO A 166 -20.94 -9.03 2.66
N ASP A 167 -21.30 -7.93 3.30
CA ASP A 167 -22.29 -6.98 2.79
C ASP A 167 -21.82 -6.23 1.54
N LEU A 168 -20.49 -6.12 1.33
CA LEU A 168 -19.91 -5.50 0.15
C LEU A 168 -19.94 -6.38 -1.11
N LYS A 169 -20.45 -7.61 -1.02
CA LYS A 169 -20.68 -8.50 -2.19
C LYS A 169 -21.92 -8.13 -3.00
N ARG A 170 -22.81 -7.31 -2.45
CA ARG A 170 -24.08 -6.98 -3.07
C ARG A 170 -23.91 -5.97 -4.20
N ALA A 171 -24.62 -6.20 -5.30
CA ALA A 171 -24.72 -5.28 -6.43
C ALA A 171 -26.22 -4.98 -6.68
N PRO A 172 -26.65 -3.73 -6.86
CA PRO A 172 -25.85 -2.51 -6.70
C PRO A 172 -25.43 -2.27 -5.25
N GLY A 173 -24.33 -1.54 -5.04
CA GLY A 173 -23.82 -1.24 -3.72
C GLY A 173 -22.50 -0.46 -3.73
N PRO A 174 -21.90 -0.20 -2.55
CA PRO A 174 -20.77 0.70 -2.45
C PRO A 174 -19.57 0.34 -3.33
N VAL A 175 -19.34 -0.96 -3.61
CA VAL A 175 -18.24 -1.38 -4.50
C VAL A 175 -18.56 -1.03 -5.95
N THR A 176 -19.79 -1.27 -6.40
CA THR A 176 -20.21 -0.90 -7.77
C THR A 176 -20.20 0.61 -7.97
N ASP A 177 -20.57 1.38 -6.96
CA ASP A 177 -20.49 2.83 -7.02
C ASP A 177 -19.02 3.32 -7.16
N CYS A 178 -18.10 2.71 -6.42
CA CYS A 178 -16.66 2.99 -6.54
C CYS A 178 -16.10 2.60 -7.91
N LEU A 179 -16.54 1.46 -8.49
CA LEU A 179 -16.13 1.02 -9.83
C LEU A 179 -16.61 2.01 -10.90
N GLN A 180 -17.87 2.44 -10.84
CA GLN A 180 -18.44 3.43 -11.75
C GLN A 180 -17.71 4.78 -11.62
N ALA A 181 -17.49 5.27 -10.41
CA ALA A 181 -16.75 6.51 -10.17
C ALA A 181 -15.30 6.47 -10.68
N ALA A 182 -14.69 5.29 -10.68
CA ALA A 182 -13.35 5.07 -11.23
C ALA A 182 -13.33 4.88 -12.75
N GLY A 183 -14.49 4.91 -13.44
CA GLY A 183 -14.57 4.67 -14.86
C GLY A 183 -14.15 3.25 -15.27
N ALA A 184 -14.46 2.26 -14.43
CA ALA A 184 -14.17 0.86 -14.73
C ALA A 184 -14.90 0.41 -16.01
N ASP A 185 -14.26 -0.47 -16.79
CA ASP A 185 -14.91 -1.12 -17.92
C ASP A 185 -16.16 -1.88 -17.44
N PRO A 186 -17.30 -1.79 -18.13
CA PRO A 186 -18.51 -2.55 -17.79
C PRO A 186 -18.31 -4.07 -17.69
N ALA A 187 -17.23 -4.61 -18.27
CA ALA A 187 -16.84 -6.02 -18.15
C ALA A 187 -16.12 -6.36 -16.81
N VAL A 188 -15.84 -5.37 -15.99
CA VAL A 188 -15.25 -5.51 -14.65
C VAL A 188 -16.35 -5.71 -13.63
#